data_48e69c6694e58376bc693d02cfe6aae7
#
_entry.id   48e69c6694e58376bc693d02cfe6aae7
#
_cell.length_a   1.000
_cell.length_b   1.000
_cell.length_c   1.000
_cell.angle_alpha   90.00
_cell.angle_beta   90.00
_cell.angle_gamma   90.00
#
_symmetry.space_group_name_H-M   'P 1'
#
loop_
_entity.id
_entity.type
_entity.pdbx_description
1 polymer ?
#
loop_
_entity_poly.entity_id
_entity_poly.type
_entity_poly.pdbx_seq_one_letter_code
_entity_poly.pdbx_strand_id
1 'polypeptide(L)'
;GWGFYRLLDSLISDLGYPGSWPRQLYKTRHGRRGPRIVVVGGGTGLASLLRGLKEYTINLSAIVTVADDGGSSGRLREEMGILPPGDVRNCLLALADAEPLLNKLFQYRFTGEEGTLAGHNFGNLFLAAMGDVTGDFLTAIKEFSRVLAVRGQVLPSTLKEVYLEAEYTDASVVRGEHKIPQSGKRIKKVSLVPADAEPLPEALAAIAEADLIVLGPGSLYTSIIPNLLVDGITKAILRARAPKVYVCNVMTQPGESEGY
;
A
#
# COMPACT_ATOMS: atom_id res chain seq x y z
N GLY A 1 20.98 34.67 13.70
CA GLY A 1 20.11 33.63 13.27
C GLY A 1 18.69 34.04 12.94
N TRP A 2 17.89 34.48 13.92
CA TRP A 2 16.42 34.65 13.77
C TRP A 2 16.02 35.81 12.84
N GLY A 3 16.79 36.90 12.82
CA GLY A 3 16.53 38.05 11.95
C GLY A 3 16.76 37.76 10.45
N PHE A 4 17.73 36.94 10.12
CA PHE A 4 18.02 36.54 8.74
C PHE A 4 16.91 35.64 8.16
N TYR A 5 16.34 34.74 8.96
CA TYR A 5 15.18 33.93 8.54
C TYR A 5 13.94 34.74 8.27
N ARG A 6 13.66 35.78 9.09
CA ARG A 6 12.52 36.67 8.88
C ARG A 6 12.67 37.52 7.61
N LEU A 7 13.87 37.95 7.30
CA LEU A 7 14.18 38.76 6.11
C LEU A 7 14.05 37.91 4.82
N LEU A 8 14.51 36.69 4.85
CA LEU A 8 14.32 35.74 3.73
C LEU A 8 12.86 35.34 3.55
N ASP A 9 12.11 35.16 4.64
CA ASP A 9 10.69 34.81 4.60
C ASP A 9 9.86 35.96 4.01
N SER A 10 10.21 37.22 4.35
CA SER A 10 9.59 38.42 3.76
C SER A 10 9.89 38.56 2.26
N LEU A 11 11.16 38.40 1.86
CA LEU A 11 11.58 38.53 0.46
C LEU A 11 10.97 37.45 -0.44
N ILE A 12 10.77 36.24 0.09
CA ILE A 12 10.23 35.10 -0.68
C ILE A 12 8.70 35.14 -0.72
N SER A 13 8.04 35.68 0.33
CA SER A 13 6.60 35.93 0.28
C SER A 13 6.23 37.00 -0.76
N ASP A 14 7.09 38.01 -0.92
CA ASP A 14 6.92 39.05 -1.94
C ASP A 14 7.13 38.54 -3.38
N LEU A 15 7.80 37.40 -3.54
CA LEU A 15 7.95 36.70 -4.82
C LEU A 15 6.81 35.73 -5.14
N GLY A 16 5.73 35.72 -4.33
CA GLY A 16 4.53 34.92 -4.56
C GLY A 16 4.66 33.44 -4.15
N TYR A 17 5.73 33.05 -3.42
CA TYR A 17 5.87 31.71 -2.85
C TYR A 17 5.24 31.66 -1.45
N PRO A 18 4.27 30.77 -1.18
CA PRO A 18 3.66 30.68 0.15
C PRO A 18 4.71 30.35 1.22
N GLY A 19 4.65 31.03 2.36
CA GLY A 19 5.62 31.05 3.47
C GLY A 19 5.92 29.73 4.19
N SER A 20 6.02 28.64 3.46
CA SER A 20 6.27 27.27 3.97
C SER A 20 7.65 26.70 3.58
N TRP A 21 8.46 27.45 2.82
CA TRP A 21 9.73 26.93 2.30
C TRP A 21 10.77 26.55 3.39
N PRO A 22 10.94 27.29 4.53
CA PRO A 22 11.83 26.84 5.58
C PRO A 22 11.35 25.53 6.23
N ARG A 23 10.03 25.36 6.36
CA ARG A 23 9.41 24.11 6.81
C ARG A 23 9.62 22.98 5.81
N GLN A 24 9.52 23.23 4.51
CA GLN A 24 9.76 22.24 3.47
C GLN A 24 11.23 21.83 3.41
N LEU A 25 12.18 22.78 3.47
CA LEU A 25 13.62 22.47 3.52
C LEU A 25 13.98 21.71 4.81
N TYR A 26 13.40 22.09 5.96
CA TYR A 26 13.59 21.40 7.22
C TYR A 26 13.03 19.97 7.12
N LYS A 27 11.81 19.79 6.63
CA LYS A 27 11.18 18.48 6.39
C LYS A 27 12.00 17.61 5.45
N THR A 28 12.46 18.16 4.31
CA THR A 28 13.25 17.41 3.32
C THR A 28 14.60 16.96 3.89
N ARG A 29 15.29 17.84 4.64
CA ARG A 29 16.60 17.54 5.21
C ARG A 29 16.50 16.58 6.40
N HIS A 30 15.48 16.68 7.23
CA HIS A 30 15.24 15.80 8.37
C HIS A 30 14.54 14.51 7.93
N GLY A 31 13.66 14.56 6.94
CA GLY A 31 12.99 13.38 6.39
C GLY A 31 13.98 12.35 5.82
N ARG A 32 15.04 12.81 5.14
CA ARG A 32 16.13 11.93 4.64
C ARG A 32 16.96 11.27 5.75
N ARG A 33 16.99 11.87 6.94
CA ARG A 33 17.68 11.35 8.14
C ARG A 33 16.72 10.66 9.10
N GLY A 34 15.43 10.60 8.77
CA GLY A 34 14.42 9.94 9.58
C GLY A 34 14.58 8.43 9.61
N PRO A 35 13.91 7.75 10.56
CA PRO A 35 13.96 6.30 10.68
C PRO A 35 13.44 5.60 9.43
N ARG A 36 14.01 4.45 9.12
CA ARG A 36 13.51 3.54 8.08
C ARG A 36 12.35 2.74 8.65
N ILE A 37 11.14 3.05 8.17
CA ILE A 37 9.92 2.42 8.66
C ILE A 37 9.38 1.50 7.57
N VAL A 38 9.21 0.23 7.90
CA VAL A 38 8.50 -0.74 7.07
C VAL A 38 7.08 -0.87 7.59
N VAL A 39 6.11 -0.72 6.70
CA VAL A 39 4.68 -0.90 7.01
C VAL A 39 4.15 -2.05 6.17
N VAL A 40 3.53 -3.04 6.80
CA VAL A 40 3.03 -4.26 6.14
C VAL A 40 1.51 -4.30 6.22
N GLY A 41 0.83 -4.48 5.09
CA GLY A 41 -0.63 -4.56 5.09
C GLY A 41 -1.26 -4.43 3.70
N GLY A 42 -2.43 -3.82 3.64
CA GLY A 42 -3.21 -3.56 2.43
C GLY A 42 -4.39 -2.64 2.72
N GLY A 43 -5.18 -2.34 1.69
CA GLY A 43 -6.41 -1.59 1.82
C GLY A 43 -6.24 -0.10 2.17
N THR A 44 -7.36 0.51 2.55
CA THR A 44 -7.45 1.94 2.86
C THR A 44 -6.82 2.31 4.20
N GLY A 45 -6.78 1.38 5.15
CA GLY A 45 -6.19 1.59 6.48
C GLY A 45 -4.69 1.86 6.38
N LEU A 46 -3.97 1.03 5.64
CA LEU A 46 -2.55 1.21 5.37
C LEU A 46 -2.26 2.56 4.70
N ALA A 47 -3.02 2.90 3.67
CA ALA A 47 -2.88 4.17 2.96
C ALA A 47 -3.08 5.38 3.90
N SER A 48 -4.00 5.29 4.86
CA SER A 48 -4.23 6.36 5.85
C SER A 48 -3.04 6.53 6.79
N LEU A 49 -2.45 5.44 7.27
CA LEU A 49 -1.23 5.47 8.09
C LEU A 49 -0.05 6.08 7.31
N LEU A 50 0.15 5.66 6.06
CA LEU A 50 1.24 6.16 5.21
C LEU A 50 1.16 7.66 4.97
N ARG A 51 -0.06 8.23 4.80
CA ARG A 51 -0.25 9.69 4.69
C ARG A 51 0.25 10.44 5.93
N GLY A 52 0.09 9.86 7.11
CA GLY A 52 0.61 10.42 8.36
C GLY A 52 2.13 10.28 8.46
N LEU A 53 2.66 9.08 8.21
CA LEU A 53 4.07 8.76 8.39
C LEU A 53 4.98 9.53 7.44
N LYS A 54 4.56 9.83 6.21
CA LYS A 54 5.37 10.60 5.24
C LYS A 54 5.69 12.02 5.69
N GLU A 55 4.99 12.54 6.70
CA GLU A 55 5.28 13.84 7.30
C GLU A 55 6.48 13.79 8.27
N TYR A 56 6.85 12.60 8.72
CA TYR A 56 7.94 12.39 9.68
C TYR A 56 9.23 11.86 9.03
N THR A 57 9.09 10.98 8.04
CA THR A 57 10.23 10.40 7.32
C THR A 57 9.87 10.13 5.86
N ILE A 58 10.87 10.19 4.98
CA ILE A 58 10.75 9.73 3.59
C ILE A 58 11.29 8.31 3.41
N ASN A 59 11.89 7.73 4.45
CA ASN A 59 12.46 6.38 4.42
C ASN A 59 11.35 5.36 4.75
N LEU A 60 10.27 5.39 3.96
CA LEU A 60 9.10 4.54 4.12
C LEU A 60 9.12 3.41 3.09
N SER A 61 8.87 2.19 3.54
CA SER A 61 8.65 1.04 2.66
C SER A 61 7.30 0.41 3.01
N ALA A 62 6.35 0.48 2.10
CA ALA A 62 5.05 -0.18 2.24
C ALA A 62 5.11 -1.55 1.55
N ILE A 63 5.01 -2.63 2.30
CA ILE A 63 4.87 -4.00 1.78
C ILE A 63 3.39 -4.32 1.70
N VAL A 64 2.91 -4.59 0.48
CA VAL A 64 1.48 -4.60 0.16
C VAL A 64 1.08 -5.95 -0.41
N THR A 65 -0.06 -6.48 0.09
CA THR A 65 -0.63 -7.71 -0.46
C THR A 65 -1.07 -7.55 -1.92
N VAL A 66 -0.96 -8.64 -2.68
CA VAL A 66 -1.41 -8.76 -4.07
C VAL A 66 -2.47 -9.86 -4.22
N ALA A 67 -3.24 -10.12 -3.18
CA ALA A 67 -4.29 -11.13 -3.18
C ALA A 67 -5.69 -10.58 -3.49
N ASP A 68 -5.85 -9.24 -3.68
CA ASP A 68 -7.13 -8.59 -4.00
C ASP A 68 -7.67 -9.11 -5.33
N ASP A 69 -8.92 -9.57 -5.30
CA ASP A 69 -9.67 -10.04 -6.47
C ASP A 69 -11.01 -9.31 -6.63
N GLY A 70 -11.19 -8.19 -5.93
CA GLY A 70 -12.42 -7.43 -5.95
C GLY A 70 -12.46 -6.30 -6.97
N GLY A 71 -13.68 -5.95 -7.39
CA GLY A 71 -13.98 -4.75 -8.18
C GLY A 71 -13.11 -4.54 -9.43
N SER A 72 -12.51 -3.35 -9.54
CA SER A 72 -11.64 -3.00 -10.67
C SER A 72 -10.33 -3.80 -10.69
N SER A 73 -9.76 -4.12 -9.53
CA SER A 73 -8.51 -4.88 -9.44
C SER A 73 -8.70 -6.32 -9.93
N GLY A 74 -9.79 -6.97 -9.48
CA GLY A 74 -10.09 -8.35 -9.89
C GLY A 74 -10.35 -8.45 -11.39
N ARG A 75 -11.13 -7.53 -11.98
CA ARG A 75 -11.38 -7.53 -13.42
C ARG A 75 -10.09 -7.36 -14.23
N LEU A 76 -9.22 -6.41 -13.87
CA LEU A 76 -7.95 -6.21 -14.58
C LEU A 76 -7.02 -7.42 -14.43
N ARG A 77 -7.04 -8.06 -13.27
CA ARG A 77 -6.31 -9.30 -13.04
C ARG A 77 -6.80 -10.42 -13.98
N GLU A 78 -8.12 -10.61 -14.10
CA GLU A 78 -8.71 -11.63 -14.95
C GLU A 78 -8.54 -11.33 -16.45
N GLU A 79 -8.73 -10.08 -16.87
CA GLU A 79 -8.70 -9.68 -18.28
C GLU A 79 -7.27 -9.52 -18.83
N MET A 80 -6.33 -9.03 -18.01
CA MET A 80 -4.97 -8.68 -18.46
C MET A 80 -3.87 -9.58 -17.86
N GLY A 81 -4.20 -10.48 -16.92
CA GLY A 81 -3.21 -11.34 -16.26
C GLY A 81 -2.18 -10.58 -15.42
N ILE A 82 -2.54 -9.41 -14.91
CA ILE A 82 -1.66 -8.58 -14.08
C ILE A 82 -1.92 -8.79 -12.59
N LEU A 83 -0.96 -8.43 -11.75
CA LEU A 83 -1.19 -8.34 -10.31
C LEU A 83 -2.22 -7.25 -9.99
N PRO A 84 -3.08 -7.46 -8.97
CA PRO A 84 -4.14 -6.52 -8.63
C PRO A 84 -3.56 -5.16 -8.23
N PRO A 85 -3.88 -4.08 -8.95
CA PRO A 85 -3.24 -2.78 -8.74
C PRO A 85 -3.81 -1.96 -7.59
N GLY A 86 -4.98 -2.32 -7.03
CA GLY A 86 -5.78 -1.47 -6.14
C GLY A 86 -5.04 -1.00 -4.90
N ASP A 87 -4.51 -1.93 -4.12
CA ASP A 87 -3.82 -1.63 -2.87
C ASP A 87 -2.48 -0.94 -3.11
N VAL A 88 -1.73 -1.39 -4.11
CA VAL A 88 -0.48 -0.76 -4.55
C VAL A 88 -0.74 0.71 -4.93
N ARG A 89 -1.74 0.97 -5.77
CA ARG A 89 -2.15 2.33 -6.15
C ARG A 89 -2.53 3.18 -4.94
N ASN A 90 -3.32 2.64 -4.00
CA ASN A 90 -3.72 3.35 -2.80
C ASN A 90 -2.51 3.81 -1.97
N CYS A 91 -1.51 2.94 -1.84
CA CYS A 91 -0.26 3.24 -1.13
C CYS A 91 0.59 4.27 -1.88
N LEU A 92 0.71 4.14 -3.22
CA LEU A 92 1.41 5.12 -4.05
C LEU A 92 0.80 6.52 -3.91
N LEU A 93 -0.54 6.64 -4.00
CA LEU A 93 -1.24 7.91 -3.81
C LEU A 93 -1.11 8.46 -2.39
N ALA A 94 -1.05 7.60 -1.38
CA ALA A 94 -0.85 8.01 0.00
C ALA A 94 0.52 8.64 0.23
N LEU A 95 1.55 8.09 -0.40
CA LEU A 95 2.93 8.56 -0.32
C LEU A 95 3.26 9.67 -1.33
N ALA A 96 2.39 9.92 -2.30
CA ALA A 96 2.59 10.93 -3.34
C ALA A 96 2.61 12.37 -2.78
N ASP A 97 3.44 13.21 -3.40
CA ASP A 97 3.42 14.67 -3.27
C ASP A 97 2.68 15.34 -4.45
N ALA A 98 1.84 14.57 -5.15
CA ALA A 98 1.16 15.02 -6.34
C ALA A 98 0.16 16.15 -6.05
N GLU A 99 -0.04 16.99 -7.06
CA GLU A 99 -1.06 18.04 -7.08
C GLU A 99 -2.46 17.49 -6.73
N PRO A 100 -3.31 18.27 -6.02
CA PRO A 100 -4.63 17.81 -5.60
C PRO A 100 -5.52 17.29 -6.76
N LEU A 101 -5.42 17.92 -7.93
CA LEU A 101 -6.16 17.49 -9.12
C LEU A 101 -5.70 16.11 -9.60
N LEU A 102 -4.39 15.88 -9.62
CA LEU A 102 -3.80 14.61 -10.03
C LEU A 102 -4.22 13.48 -9.07
N ASN A 103 -4.20 13.74 -7.76
CA ASN A 103 -4.72 12.81 -6.76
C ASN A 103 -6.20 12.46 -7.01
N LYS A 104 -7.05 13.45 -7.32
CA LYS A 104 -8.47 13.22 -7.66
C LYS A 104 -8.60 12.37 -8.92
N LEU A 105 -7.79 12.65 -9.95
CA LEU A 105 -7.82 11.92 -11.21
C LEU A 105 -7.46 10.44 -11.00
N PHE A 106 -6.39 10.14 -10.26
CA PHE A 106 -5.97 8.75 -10.00
C PHE A 106 -6.92 8.00 -9.05
N GLN A 107 -7.77 8.71 -8.29
CA GLN A 107 -8.85 8.12 -7.50
C GLN A 107 -10.17 8.05 -8.27
N TYR A 108 -10.27 8.68 -9.44
CA TYR A 108 -11.50 8.72 -10.21
C TYR A 108 -11.95 7.31 -10.58
N ARG A 109 -13.23 7.05 -10.39
CA ARG A 109 -13.89 5.82 -10.80
C ARG A 109 -14.89 6.16 -11.90
N PHE A 110 -14.78 5.47 -13.02
CA PHE A 110 -15.70 5.63 -14.12
C PHE A 110 -17.12 5.25 -13.68
N THR A 111 -18.02 6.22 -13.77
CA THR A 111 -19.44 6.05 -13.48
C THR A 111 -20.18 5.79 -14.79
N GLY A 112 -21.03 4.78 -14.82
CA GLY A 112 -21.84 4.41 -15.97
C GLY A 112 -22.54 3.10 -15.65
N GLU A 113 -23.76 2.92 -16.12
CA GLU A 113 -24.49 1.68 -15.97
C GLU A 113 -24.08 0.64 -17.02
N GLU A 114 -23.55 1.10 -18.16
CA GLU A 114 -23.13 0.26 -19.29
C GLU A 114 -21.78 0.75 -19.84
N GLY A 115 -20.96 -0.20 -20.33
CA GLY A 115 -19.68 0.05 -20.96
C GLY A 115 -18.50 -0.63 -20.27
N THR A 116 -17.45 -0.90 -21.04
CA THR A 116 -16.25 -1.63 -20.58
C THR A 116 -15.50 -0.94 -19.46
N LEU A 117 -15.55 0.40 -19.38
CA LEU A 117 -14.88 1.19 -18.34
C LEU A 117 -15.70 1.33 -17.06
N ALA A 118 -17.00 1.02 -17.08
CA ALA A 118 -17.89 1.21 -15.93
C ALA A 118 -17.34 0.50 -14.68
N GLY A 119 -17.23 1.26 -13.57
CA GLY A 119 -16.69 0.77 -12.30
C GLY A 119 -15.17 0.59 -12.24
N HIS A 120 -14.43 0.79 -13.35
CA HIS A 120 -12.97 0.83 -13.28
C HIS A 120 -12.47 2.10 -12.59
N ASN A 121 -11.35 1.97 -11.90
CA ASN A 121 -10.63 3.12 -11.35
C ASN A 121 -9.54 3.56 -12.34
N PHE A 122 -9.46 4.86 -12.62
CA PHE A 122 -8.47 5.41 -13.56
C PHE A 122 -7.03 5.05 -13.17
N GLY A 123 -6.67 5.18 -11.90
CA GLY A 123 -5.32 4.85 -11.43
C GLY A 123 -4.98 3.36 -11.56
N ASN A 124 -5.98 2.46 -11.46
CA ASN A 124 -5.78 1.04 -11.73
C ASN A 124 -5.51 0.79 -13.21
N LEU A 125 -6.30 1.42 -14.10
CA LEU A 125 -6.08 1.35 -15.55
C LEU A 125 -4.72 1.92 -15.95
N PHE A 126 -4.34 3.05 -15.35
CA PHE A 126 -3.04 3.66 -15.60
C PHE A 126 -1.89 2.74 -15.19
N LEU A 127 -1.96 2.12 -14.01
CA LEU A 127 -0.93 1.19 -13.54
C LEU A 127 -0.86 -0.07 -14.39
N ALA A 128 -2.02 -0.58 -14.87
CA ALA A 128 -2.08 -1.67 -15.82
C ALA A 128 -1.41 -1.33 -17.16
N ALA A 129 -1.75 -0.18 -17.74
CA ALA A 129 -1.12 0.31 -18.98
C ALA A 129 0.39 0.54 -18.80
N MET A 130 0.83 1.03 -17.64
CA MET A 130 2.26 1.16 -17.33
C MET A 130 2.94 -0.22 -17.30
N GLY A 131 2.27 -1.26 -16.80
CA GLY A 131 2.78 -2.64 -16.83
C GLY A 131 3.03 -3.12 -18.25
N ASP A 132 2.09 -2.90 -19.15
CA ASP A 132 2.22 -3.25 -20.57
C ASP A 132 3.37 -2.48 -21.23
N VAL A 133 3.49 -1.18 -21.00
CA VAL A 133 4.54 -0.33 -21.59
C VAL A 133 5.92 -0.68 -21.05
N THR A 134 6.05 -1.00 -19.77
CA THR A 134 7.35 -1.29 -19.14
C THR A 134 7.73 -2.76 -19.17
N GLY A 135 6.79 -3.64 -19.48
CA GLY A 135 6.99 -5.09 -19.58
C GLY A 135 6.90 -5.85 -18.27
N ASP A 136 6.86 -5.16 -17.11
CA ASP A 136 6.68 -5.81 -15.81
C ASP A 136 6.03 -4.87 -14.76
N PHE A 137 5.33 -5.47 -13.81
CA PHE A 137 4.55 -4.75 -12.80
C PHE A 137 5.43 -3.98 -11.79
N LEU A 138 6.61 -4.48 -11.44
CA LEU A 138 7.50 -3.80 -10.51
C LEU A 138 8.08 -2.52 -11.12
N THR A 139 8.48 -2.58 -12.38
CA THR A 139 8.94 -1.41 -13.14
C THR A 139 7.79 -0.40 -13.30
N ALA A 140 6.57 -0.85 -13.56
CA ALA A 140 5.38 0.02 -13.60
C ALA A 140 5.19 0.77 -12.29
N ILE A 141 5.31 0.11 -11.13
CA ILE A 141 5.24 0.73 -9.81
C ILE A 141 6.33 1.80 -9.65
N LYS A 142 7.58 1.50 -10.06
CA LYS A 142 8.70 2.43 -9.97
C LYS A 142 8.48 3.68 -10.84
N GLU A 143 8.03 3.50 -12.06
CA GLU A 143 7.75 4.63 -12.97
C GLU A 143 6.52 5.43 -12.51
N PHE A 144 5.47 4.77 -12.04
CA PHE A 144 4.33 5.47 -11.46
C PHE A 144 4.74 6.28 -10.20
N SER A 145 5.65 5.74 -9.38
CA SER A 145 6.22 6.45 -8.23
C SER A 145 6.93 7.74 -8.65
N ARG A 146 7.62 7.73 -9.80
CA ARG A 146 8.27 8.93 -10.35
C ARG A 146 7.27 9.97 -10.81
N VAL A 147 6.22 9.55 -11.54
CA VAL A 147 5.15 10.44 -12.03
C VAL A 147 4.45 11.16 -10.87
N LEU A 148 4.26 10.47 -9.75
CA LEU A 148 3.56 11.00 -8.58
C LEU A 148 4.48 11.65 -7.54
N ALA A 149 5.78 11.70 -7.77
CA ALA A 149 6.76 12.17 -6.79
C ALA A 149 6.57 11.48 -5.41
N VAL A 150 6.48 10.15 -5.40
CA VAL A 150 6.24 9.35 -4.21
C VAL A 150 7.40 9.47 -3.23
N ARG A 151 7.09 9.71 -1.96
CA ARG A 151 8.06 9.70 -0.85
C ARG A 151 8.15 8.31 -0.25
N GLY A 152 9.28 7.64 -0.42
CA GLY A 152 9.46 6.23 -0.01
C GLY A 152 9.23 5.28 -1.18
N GLN A 153 8.84 4.05 -0.87
CA GLN A 153 8.62 3.00 -1.87
C GLN A 153 7.42 2.12 -1.51
N VAL A 154 6.77 1.59 -2.54
CA VAL A 154 5.70 0.60 -2.42
C VAL A 154 6.18 -0.70 -3.06
N LEU A 155 6.14 -1.77 -2.30
CA LEU A 155 6.68 -3.07 -2.64
C LEU A 155 5.56 -4.12 -2.56
N PRO A 156 5.20 -4.81 -3.63
CA PRO A 156 4.37 -6.00 -3.54
C PRO A 156 5.03 -7.04 -2.61
N SER A 157 4.25 -7.76 -1.81
CA SER A 157 4.78 -8.83 -0.97
C SER A 157 5.39 -9.97 -1.80
N THR A 158 4.83 -10.21 -2.97
CA THR A 158 5.30 -11.15 -3.98
C THR A 158 4.95 -10.64 -5.38
N LEU A 159 5.67 -11.09 -6.41
CA LEU A 159 5.30 -10.91 -7.81
C LEU A 159 4.57 -12.14 -8.38
N LYS A 160 4.42 -13.20 -7.59
CA LYS A 160 3.66 -14.37 -7.99
C LYS A 160 2.16 -14.09 -7.90
N GLU A 161 1.43 -14.57 -8.87
CA GLU A 161 -0.03 -14.51 -8.81
C GLU A 161 -0.53 -15.43 -7.70
N VAL A 162 -1.20 -14.86 -6.70
CA VAL A 162 -1.72 -15.58 -5.54
C VAL A 162 -3.18 -15.25 -5.29
N TYR A 163 -3.92 -16.21 -4.77
CA TYR A 163 -5.29 -16.05 -4.28
C TYR A 163 -5.35 -16.34 -2.79
N LEU A 164 -6.20 -15.63 -2.09
CA LEU A 164 -6.49 -15.91 -0.69
C LEU A 164 -7.61 -16.96 -0.61
N GLU A 165 -7.42 -17.95 0.24
CA GLU A 165 -8.39 -18.98 0.55
C GLU A 165 -8.62 -19.04 2.06
N ALA A 166 -9.88 -19.07 2.49
CA ALA A 166 -10.26 -19.19 3.88
C ALA A 166 -10.97 -20.52 4.15
N GLU A 167 -10.50 -21.24 5.14
CA GLU A 167 -11.19 -22.39 5.78
C GLU A 167 -11.97 -21.86 6.97
N TYR A 168 -13.24 -22.21 7.06
CA TYR A 168 -14.12 -21.81 8.15
C TYR A 168 -14.24 -22.91 9.20
N THR A 169 -14.83 -22.57 10.36
CA THR A 169 -15.01 -23.52 11.47
C THR A 169 -15.97 -24.68 11.13
N ASP A 170 -16.82 -24.51 10.12
CA ASP A 170 -17.69 -25.58 9.58
C ASP A 170 -17.01 -26.43 8.50
N ALA A 171 -15.69 -26.30 8.33
CA ALA A 171 -14.88 -26.94 7.32
C ALA A 171 -15.20 -26.55 5.86
N SER A 172 -16.08 -25.57 5.62
CA SER A 172 -16.24 -25.01 4.28
C SER A 172 -15.05 -24.14 3.90
N VAL A 173 -14.79 -24.05 2.59
CA VAL A 173 -13.67 -23.29 2.03
C VAL A 173 -14.20 -22.29 1.03
N VAL A 174 -13.70 -21.03 1.10
CA VAL A 174 -14.00 -19.97 0.13
C VAL A 174 -12.69 -19.40 -0.38
N ARG A 175 -12.58 -19.30 -1.71
CA ARG A 175 -11.46 -18.67 -2.40
C ARG A 175 -11.85 -17.29 -2.91
N GLY A 176 -11.01 -16.32 -2.68
CA GLY A 176 -11.16 -14.94 -3.11
C GLY A 176 -11.25 -13.99 -1.93
N GLU A 177 -10.34 -13.01 -1.90
CA GLU A 177 -10.23 -11.99 -0.84
C GLU A 177 -11.56 -11.26 -0.65
N HIS A 178 -12.18 -10.83 -1.76
CA HIS A 178 -13.45 -10.12 -1.74
C HIS A 178 -14.65 -10.97 -1.24
N LYS A 179 -14.62 -12.28 -1.46
CA LYS A 179 -15.72 -13.19 -1.10
C LYS A 179 -15.68 -13.63 0.38
N ILE A 180 -14.47 -13.64 0.96
CA ILE A 180 -14.26 -14.15 2.32
C ILE A 180 -15.13 -13.44 3.34
N PRO A 181 -15.15 -12.10 3.45
CA PRO A 181 -15.98 -11.42 4.43
C PRO A 181 -17.48 -11.60 4.19
N GLN A 182 -17.89 -11.82 2.93
CA GLN A 182 -19.31 -11.97 2.56
C GLN A 182 -19.92 -13.27 3.04
N SER A 183 -19.10 -14.26 3.41
CA SER A 183 -19.61 -15.55 3.91
C SER A 183 -20.32 -15.44 5.26
N GLY A 184 -19.99 -14.42 6.05
CA GLY A 184 -20.51 -14.24 7.41
C GLY A 184 -20.14 -15.36 8.39
N LYS A 185 -19.20 -16.24 8.02
CA LYS A 185 -18.77 -17.39 8.81
C LYS A 185 -17.50 -17.07 9.57
N ARG A 186 -17.28 -17.79 10.69
CA ARG A 186 -16.06 -17.63 11.46
C ARG A 186 -14.87 -18.29 10.77
N ILE A 187 -13.85 -17.48 10.43
CA ILE A 187 -12.62 -17.94 9.79
C ILE A 187 -11.81 -18.79 10.80
N LYS A 188 -11.41 -19.98 10.39
CA LYS A 188 -10.50 -20.86 11.14
C LYS A 188 -9.06 -20.61 10.73
N LYS A 189 -8.82 -20.50 9.42
CA LYS A 189 -7.49 -20.35 8.82
C LYS A 189 -7.60 -19.67 7.47
N VAL A 190 -6.56 -18.93 7.10
CA VAL A 190 -6.37 -18.45 5.72
C VAL A 190 -5.05 -18.99 5.16
N SER A 191 -4.99 -19.16 3.85
CA SER A 191 -3.82 -19.64 3.11
C SER A 191 -3.71 -18.92 1.76
N LEU A 192 -2.50 -18.87 1.21
CA LEU A 192 -2.28 -18.43 -0.18
C LEU A 192 -2.28 -19.64 -1.11
N VAL A 193 -2.82 -19.46 -2.30
CA VAL A 193 -2.82 -20.44 -3.38
C VAL A 193 -2.23 -19.79 -4.62
N PRO A 194 -1.08 -20.24 -5.09
CA PRO A 194 -0.23 -21.29 -4.54
C PRO A 194 0.47 -20.88 -3.23
N ALA A 195 0.82 -21.87 -2.40
CA ALA A 195 1.42 -21.64 -1.06
C ALA A 195 2.91 -21.30 -1.10
N ASP A 196 3.58 -21.56 -2.22
CA ASP A 196 5.01 -21.38 -2.45
C ASP A 196 5.36 -20.00 -3.06
N ALA A 197 4.58 -18.97 -2.75
CA ALA A 197 4.83 -17.64 -3.25
C ALA A 197 6.14 -17.09 -2.66
N GLU A 198 7.10 -16.79 -3.54
CA GLU A 198 8.37 -16.18 -3.16
C GLU A 198 8.19 -14.70 -2.86
N PRO A 199 8.87 -14.17 -1.83
CA PRO A 199 8.82 -12.75 -1.48
C PRO A 199 9.61 -11.91 -2.48
N LEU A 200 9.21 -10.67 -2.65
CA LEU A 200 10.04 -9.70 -3.36
C LEU A 200 11.36 -9.49 -2.60
N PRO A 201 12.54 -9.65 -3.24
CA PRO A 201 13.83 -9.46 -2.57
C PRO A 201 14.00 -8.09 -1.93
N GLU A 202 13.49 -7.03 -2.58
CA GLU A 202 13.50 -5.67 -2.05
C GLU A 202 12.66 -5.53 -0.77
N ALA A 203 11.59 -6.33 -0.63
CA ALA A 203 10.79 -6.35 0.60
C ALA A 203 11.58 -6.97 1.76
N LEU A 204 12.30 -8.06 1.51
CA LEU A 204 13.19 -8.68 2.53
C LEU A 204 14.32 -7.74 2.93
N ALA A 205 14.94 -7.05 1.97
CA ALA A 205 15.98 -6.06 2.23
C ALA A 205 15.45 -4.90 3.09
N ALA A 206 14.29 -4.36 2.74
CA ALA A 206 13.65 -3.30 3.52
C ALA A 206 13.37 -3.74 4.98
N ILE A 207 12.87 -4.97 5.19
CA ILE A 207 12.63 -5.53 6.53
C ILE A 207 13.95 -5.65 7.32
N ALA A 208 15.01 -6.14 6.68
CA ALA A 208 16.31 -6.33 7.34
C ALA A 208 16.95 -5.02 7.78
N GLU A 209 16.72 -3.94 7.03
CA GLU A 209 17.27 -2.62 7.28
C GLU A 209 16.34 -1.71 8.11
N ALA A 210 15.17 -2.17 8.49
CA ALA A 210 14.18 -1.36 9.20
C ALA A 210 14.67 -0.92 10.59
N ASP A 211 14.30 0.30 10.97
CA ASP A 211 14.41 0.83 12.32
C ASP A 211 13.10 0.64 13.11
N LEU A 212 11.98 0.45 12.38
CA LEU A 212 10.66 0.14 12.91
C LEU A 212 9.88 -0.68 11.89
N ILE A 213 9.17 -1.72 12.34
CA ILE A 213 8.25 -2.50 11.53
C ILE A 213 6.84 -2.32 12.09
N VAL A 214 5.90 -1.92 11.23
CA VAL A 214 4.49 -1.73 11.59
C VAL A 214 3.64 -2.71 10.80
N LEU A 215 2.79 -3.48 11.48
CA LEU A 215 1.81 -4.36 10.89
C LEU A 215 0.44 -3.70 10.95
N GLY A 216 -0.22 -3.51 9.81
CA GLY A 216 -1.51 -2.81 9.71
C GLY A 216 -1.38 -1.27 9.74
N PRO A 217 -2.50 -0.54 9.98
CA PRO A 217 -3.86 -1.05 10.19
C PRO A 217 -4.45 -1.67 8.93
N GLY A 218 -5.48 -2.48 9.11
CA GLY A 218 -6.21 -3.13 8.02
C GLY A 218 -6.92 -4.39 8.50
N SER A 219 -7.64 -5.02 7.60
CA SER A 219 -8.31 -6.29 7.86
C SER A 219 -7.28 -7.36 8.19
N LEU A 220 -7.46 -8.03 9.33
CA LEU A 220 -6.50 -8.99 9.83
C LEU A 220 -6.27 -10.14 8.83
N TYR A 221 -7.37 -10.77 8.38
CA TYR A 221 -7.33 -11.96 7.55
C TYR A 221 -7.12 -11.65 6.07
N THR A 222 -7.61 -10.52 5.57
CA THR A 222 -7.57 -10.22 4.14
C THR A 222 -6.49 -9.22 3.73
N SER A 223 -5.98 -8.39 4.67
CA SER A 223 -4.97 -7.39 4.34
C SER A 223 -3.61 -7.61 5.02
N ILE A 224 -3.57 -8.11 6.26
CA ILE A 224 -2.32 -8.24 7.03
C ILE A 224 -1.73 -9.64 6.89
N ILE A 225 -2.49 -10.68 7.27
CA ILE A 225 -2.03 -12.07 7.24
C ILE A 225 -1.55 -12.51 5.85
N PRO A 226 -2.18 -12.14 4.71
CA PRO A 226 -1.70 -12.54 3.39
C PRO A 226 -0.24 -12.17 3.11
N ASN A 227 0.23 -11.02 3.58
CA ASN A 227 1.64 -10.66 3.48
C ASN A 227 2.54 -11.59 4.30
N LEU A 228 2.07 -11.97 5.49
CA LEU A 228 2.82 -12.85 6.41
C LEU A 228 2.87 -14.30 5.93
N LEU A 229 1.95 -14.69 5.05
CA LEU A 229 1.90 -16.04 4.44
C LEU A 229 2.86 -16.19 3.25
N VAL A 230 3.36 -15.10 2.67
CA VAL A 230 4.41 -15.17 1.66
C VAL A 230 5.68 -15.72 2.30
N ASP A 231 6.26 -16.76 1.69
CA ASP A 231 7.39 -17.47 2.31
C ASP A 231 8.56 -16.50 2.58
N GLY A 232 9.14 -16.63 3.76
CA GLY A 232 10.28 -15.82 4.17
C GLY A 232 9.95 -14.46 4.79
N ILE A 233 8.80 -13.81 4.48
CA ILE A 233 8.45 -12.49 5.07
C ILE A 233 8.32 -12.56 6.58
N THR A 234 7.55 -13.50 7.10
CA THR A 234 7.40 -13.69 8.56
C THR A 234 8.75 -14.00 9.23
N LYS A 235 9.57 -14.85 8.61
CA LYS A 235 10.91 -15.19 9.12
C LYS A 235 11.81 -13.95 9.15
N ALA A 236 11.75 -13.09 8.11
CA ALA A 236 12.53 -11.86 8.04
C ALA A 236 12.10 -10.87 9.14
N ILE A 237 10.79 -10.67 9.33
CA ILE A 237 10.23 -9.81 10.39
C ILE A 237 10.67 -10.29 11.77
N LEU A 238 10.60 -11.60 12.04
CA LEU A 238 11.01 -12.16 13.34
C LEU A 238 12.50 -11.96 13.62
N ARG A 239 13.35 -12.08 12.60
CA ARG A 239 14.82 -11.93 12.70
C ARG A 239 15.26 -10.46 12.77
N ALA A 240 14.47 -9.53 12.26
CA ALA A 240 14.79 -8.11 12.29
C ALA A 240 14.96 -7.62 13.73
N ARG A 241 15.98 -6.78 13.98
CA ARG A 241 16.23 -6.17 15.29
C ARG A 241 15.25 -5.03 15.62
N ALA A 242 14.64 -4.46 14.59
CA ALA A 242 13.66 -3.38 14.73
C ALA A 242 12.51 -3.78 15.66
N PRO A 243 12.00 -2.87 16.51
CA PRO A 243 10.75 -3.07 17.21
C PRO A 243 9.61 -3.33 16.21
N LYS A 244 8.65 -4.17 16.63
CA LYS A 244 7.46 -4.53 15.86
C LYS A 244 6.24 -3.95 16.57
N VAL A 245 5.41 -3.22 15.81
CA VAL A 245 4.16 -2.62 16.29
C VAL A 245 3.02 -3.17 15.46
N TYR A 246 2.01 -3.68 16.11
CA TYR A 246 0.74 -4.03 15.46
C TYR A 246 -0.29 -2.94 15.74
N VAL A 247 -0.83 -2.36 14.68
CA VAL A 247 -1.91 -1.37 14.73
C VAL A 247 -3.22 -2.10 14.54
N CYS A 248 -3.86 -2.46 15.65
CA CYS A 248 -5.12 -3.17 15.66
C CYS A 248 -6.28 -2.22 15.33
N ASN A 249 -7.26 -2.71 14.57
CA ASN A 249 -8.53 -2.01 14.37
C ASN A 249 -9.26 -1.91 15.72
N VAL A 250 -9.87 -0.76 16.00
CA VAL A 250 -10.60 -0.52 17.25
C VAL A 250 -11.96 -1.21 17.30
N MET A 251 -12.45 -1.68 16.15
CA MET A 251 -13.72 -2.41 16.02
C MET A 251 -13.49 -3.71 15.28
N THR A 252 -14.28 -4.73 15.63
CA THR A 252 -14.36 -5.98 14.88
C THR A 252 -14.96 -5.72 13.50
N GLN A 253 -14.57 -6.54 12.54
CA GLN A 253 -15.04 -6.46 11.16
C GLN A 253 -16.00 -7.63 10.89
N PRO A 254 -17.26 -7.35 10.46
CA PRO A 254 -18.20 -8.38 10.08
C PRO A 254 -17.61 -9.34 9.03
N GLY A 255 -17.81 -10.65 9.24
CA GLY A 255 -17.29 -11.68 8.34
C GLY A 255 -15.78 -11.93 8.39
N GLU A 256 -15.03 -11.21 9.25
CA GLU A 256 -13.60 -11.43 9.46
C GLU A 256 -13.26 -11.68 10.94
N SER A 257 -13.26 -10.62 11.75
CA SER A 257 -12.85 -10.67 13.15
C SER A 257 -14.04 -10.58 14.13
N GLU A 258 -15.24 -10.81 13.66
CA GLU A 258 -16.44 -10.83 14.51
C GLU A 258 -16.36 -12.00 15.51
N GLY A 259 -16.57 -11.70 16.79
CA GLY A 259 -16.53 -12.70 17.87
C GLY A 259 -15.12 -12.97 18.44
N TYR A 260 -14.14 -12.13 18.13
CA TYR A 260 -12.82 -12.13 18.74
C TYR A 260 -12.67 -11.03 19.78
#